data_1284b455156f1e4d26c542d70c7cb418
#
_entry.id   1284b455156f1e4d26c542d70c7cb418
#
_cell.length_a   1.000
_cell.length_b   1.000
_cell.length_c   1.000
_cell.angle_alpha   90.00
_cell.angle_beta   90.00
_cell.angle_gamma   90.00
#
_symmetry.space_group_name_H-M   'P 1'
#
loop_
_entity.id
_entity.type
_entity.pdbx_description
1 polymer ?
#
loop_
_entity_poly.entity_id
_entity_poly.type
_entity_poly.pdbx_seq_one_letter_code
_entity_poly.pdbx_strand_id
1 'polypeptide(L)'
;VHFAITNRNGDPVAEADADAADAKTNFKIENAHLWHGTEDPYLYTLTVTLLQNGKAVDEIATRFGCRSFAIDPQKGFILNGKPYPLRGVSRHQDRPGIGNALTAKEHTEDMDLICELGANTIRLAHYQHSQTFYDLCDERGMVVWAEIPYISRHMPGGKANTISQMTELICQNSNHPSIVVWGLS
;
A
#
# COMPACT_ATOMS: atom_id res chain seq x y z
N VAL A 1 2.44 -18.04 -17.50
CA VAL A 1 1.97 -17.42 -16.28
C VAL A 1 0.52 -17.05 -16.47
N HIS A 2 -0.32 -17.46 -15.54
CA HIS A 2 -1.75 -17.12 -15.49
C HIS A 2 -1.97 -16.01 -14.46
N PHE A 3 -2.75 -15.01 -14.84
CA PHE A 3 -3.16 -13.89 -13.98
C PHE A 3 -4.67 -13.90 -13.82
N ALA A 4 -5.15 -13.87 -12.59
CA ALA A 4 -6.57 -13.80 -12.27
C ALA A 4 -6.84 -12.67 -11.27
N ILE A 5 -7.80 -11.81 -11.59
CA ILE A 5 -8.29 -10.77 -10.68
C ILE A 5 -9.66 -11.19 -10.17
N THR A 6 -9.82 -11.18 -8.85
CA THR A 6 -11.09 -11.41 -8.18
C THR A 6 -11.52 -10.17 -7.38
N ASN A 7 -12.84 -10.04 -7.22
CA ASN A 7 -13.41 -9.04 -6.33
C ASN A 7 -13.31 -9.48 -4.85
N ARG A 8 -13.79 -8.64 -3.91
CA ARG A 8 -13.79 -8.94 -2.47
C ARG A 8 -14.49 -10.25 -2.10
N ASN A 9 -15.45 -10.69 -2.88
CA ASN A 9 -16.21 -11.93 -2.64
C ASN A 9 -15.56 -13.16 -3.26
N GLY A 10 -14.46 -12.98 -4.00
CA GLY A 10 -13.82 -14.05 -4.75
C GLY A 10 -14.38 -14.29 -6.16
N ASP A 11 -15.35 -13.47 -6.62
CA ASP A 11 -15.88 -13.60 -7.97
C ASP A 11 -14.85 -13.12 -8.99
N PRO A 12 -14.71 -13.80 -10.16
CA PRO A 12 -13.77 -13.42 -11.19
C PRO A 12 -14.12 -12.07 -11.82
N VAL A 13 -13.12 -11.24 -12.04
CA VAL A 13 -13.24 -9.90 -12.66
C VAL A 13 -12.53 -9.86 -14.01
N ALA A 14 -11.32 -10.40 -14.08
CA ALA A 14 -10.51 -10.45 -15.29
C ALA A 14 -9.47 -11.56 -15.19
N GLU A 15 -9.11 -12.13 -16.34
CA GLU A 15 -8.07 -13.16 -16.46
C GLU A 15 -7.22 -12.90 -17.70
N ALA A 16 -5.96 -13.30 -17.66
CA ALA A 16 -5.06 -13.27 -18.81
C ALA A 16 -3.91 -14.25 -18.64
N ASP A 17 -3.37 -14.72 -19.75
CA ASP A 17 -2.16 -15.51 -19.81
C ASP A 17 -1.02 -14.71 -20.44
N ALA A 18 0.21 -14.95 -20.00
CA ALA A 18 1.41 -14.39 -20.59
C ALA A 18 2.55 -15.42 -20.62
N ASP A 19 3.49 -15.22 -21.53
CA ASP A 19 4.72 -16.02 -21.54
C ASP A 19 5.53 -15.76 -20.27
N ALA A 20 6.12 -16.80 -19.70
CA ALA A 20 6.96 -16.69 -18.51
C ALA A 20 8.22 -15.86 -18.73
N ALA A 21 8.70 -15.75 -19.96
CA ALA A 21 9.87 -14.95 -20.30
C ALA A 21 9.61 -13.43 -20.27
N ASP A 22 8.34 -13.00 -20.47
CA ASP A 22 7.90 -11.61 -20.33
C ASP A 22 6.51 -11.60 -19.69
N ALA A 23 6.47 -11.96 -18.41
CA ALA A 23 5.24 -12.12 -17.63
C ALA A 23 4.59 -10.75 -17.33
N LYS A 24 4.08 -10.09 -18.36
CA LYS A 24 3.39 -8.81 -18.28
C LYS A 24 2.03 -8.87 -18.95
N THR A 25 1.04 -8.25 -18.32
CA THR A 25 -0.27 -8.08 -18.90
C THR A 25 -0.92 -6.78 -18.43
N ASN A 26 -1.92 -6.31 -19.17
CA ASN A 26 -2.71 -5.14 -18.81
C ASN A 26 -4.17 -5.55 -18.65
N PHE A 27 -4.77 -5.11 -17.56
CA PHE A 27 -6.18 -5.32 -17.30
C PHE A 27 -6.96 -4.02 -17.39
N LYS A 28 -8.18 -4.11 -17.86
CA LYS A 28 -9.18 -3.06 -17.75
C LYS A 28 -10.35 -3.58 -16.93
N ILE A 29 -10.57 -2.97 -15.79
CA ILE A 29 -11.71 -3.30 -14.92
C ILE A 29 -12.80 -2.27 -15.22
N GLU A 30 -13.84 -2.71 -15.93
CA GLU A 30 -14.98 -1.85 -16.25
C GLU A 30 -15.78 -1.55 -14.97
N ASN A 31 -16.10 -0.28 -14.76
CA ASN A 31 -16.84 0.19 -13.59
C ASN A 31 -16.20 -0.26 -12.26
N ALA A 32 -14.87 -0.16 -12.17
CA ALA A 32 -14.13 -0.58 -10.98
C ALA A 32 -14.73 0.01 -9.71
N HIS A 33 -14.92 -0.83 -8.70
CA HIS A 33 -15.24 -0.39 -7.35
C HIS A 33 -13.99 0.28 -6.76
N LEU A 34 -14.09 1.55 -6.42
CA LEU A 34 -12.92 2.33 -6.03
C LEU A 34 -12.63 2.16 -4.53
N TRP A 35 -11.33 2.12 -4.20
CA TRP A 35 -10.86 2.29 -2.84
C TRP A 35 -11.05 3.75 -2.43
N HIS A 36 -11.93 4.03 -1.47
CA HIS A 36 -12.34 5.38 -1.07
C HIS A 36 -12.01 5.70 0.39
N GLY A 37 -10.79 5.41 0.80
CA GLY A 37 -10.35 5.68 2.16
C GLY A 37 -11.19 4.94 3.21
N THR A 38 -11.37 5.55 4.38
CA THR A 38 -12.11 4.94 5.50
C THR A 38 -13.60 4.75 5.22
N GLU A 39 -14.16 5.42 4.21
CA GLU A 39 -15.56 5.27 3.85
C GLU A 39 -15.85 3.96 3.13
N ASP A 40 -14.94 3.54 2.24
CA ASP A 40 -15.05 2.29 1.48
C ASP A 40 -13.67 1.80 1.03
N PRO A 41 -12.93 1.08 1.87
CA PRO A 41 -11.60 0.55 1.58
C PRO A 41 -11.69 -0.72 0.70
N TYR A 42 -12.17 -0.58 -0.53
CA TYR A 42 -12.40 -1.71 -1.41
C TYR A 42 -11.11 -2.22 -2.04
N LEU A 43 -10.86 -3.53 -1.91
CA LEU A 43 -9.68 -4.20 -2.44
C LEU A 43 -10.09 -5.35 -3.39
N TYR A 44 -9.32 -5.48 -4.46
CA TYR A 44 -9.28 -6.63 -5.35
C TYR A 44 -8.11 -7.53 -4.97
N THR A 45 -8.15 -8.78 -5.39
CA THR A 45 -7.02 -9.71 -5.30
C THR A 45 -6.54 -10.05 -6.71
N LEU A 46 -5.25 -9.90 -6.95
CA LEU A 46 -4.55 -10.43 -8.11
C LEU A 46 -3.83 -11.71 -7.69
N THR A 47 -4.18 -12.82 -8.31
CA THR A 47 -3.47 -14.10 -8.18
C THR A 47 -2.62 -14.31 -9.44
N VAL A 48 -1.35 -14.62 -9.24
CA VAL A 48 -0.40 -14.92 -10.31
C VAL A 48 0.08 -16.35 -10.12
N THR A 49 -0.23 -17.22 -11.07
CA THR A 49 0.08 -18.63 -11.03
C THR A 49 1.12 -18.98 -12.10
N LEU A 50 2.25 -19.55 -11.71
CA LEU A 50 3.23 -20.11 -12.63
C LEU A 50 2.81 -21.53 -13.05
N LEU A 51 2.65 -21.74 -14.35
CA LEU A 51 2.27 -23.02 -14.90
C LEU A 51 3.44 -23.71 -15.60
N GLN A 52 3.67 -25.00 -15.32
CA GLN A 52 4.58 -25.86 -16.06
C GLN A 52 3.83 -27.08 -16.58
N ASN A 53 3.80 -27.25 -17.90
CA ASN A 53 3.02 -28.31 -18.56
C ASN A 53 1.54 -28.34 -18.15
N GLY A 54 0.92 -27.17 -18.01
CA GLY A 54 -0.48 -27.00 -17.61
C GLY A 54 -0.78 -27.25 -16.12
N LYS A 55 0.24 -27.46 -15.28
CA LYS A 55 0.09 -27.64 -13.84
C LYS A 55 0.66 -26.43 -13.10
N ALA A 56 -0.05 -25.96 -12.08
CA ALA A 56 0.47 -24.93 -11.17
C ALA A 56 1.68 -25.46 -10.40
N VAL A 57 2.78 -24.72 -10.46
CA VAL A 57 4.03 -25.03 -9.74
C VAL A 57 4.37 -23.98 -8.70
N ASP A 58 3.83 -22.77 -8.84
CA ASP A 58 3.97 -21.69 -7.86
C ASP A 58 2.80 -20.72 -7.99
N GLU A 59 2.44 -20.05 -6.89
CA GLU A 59 1.35 -19.10 -6.86
C GLU A 59 1.62 -18.00 -5.84
N ILE A 60 1.30 -16.76 -6.21
CA ILE A 60 1.33 -15.61 -5.31
C ILE A 60 0.04 -14.82 -5.47
N ALA A 61 -0.51 -14.35 -4.36
CA ALA A 61 -1.64 -13.45 -4.33
C ALA A 61 -1.25 -12.11 -3.70
N THR A 62 -1.70 -11.02 -4.32
CA THR A 62 -1.53 -9.66 -3.80
C THR A 62 -2.83 -8.90 -3.90
N ARG A 63 -3.09 -8.01 -2.92
CA ARG A 63 -4.26 -7.14 -2.95
C ARG A 63 -3.89 -5.79 -3.56
N PHE A 64 -4.85 -5.16 -4.19
CA PHE A 64 -4.70 -3.81 -4.71
C PHE A 64 -6.06 -3.08 -4.70
N GLY A 65 -6.03 -1.76 -4.71
CA GLY A 65 -7.22 -0.92 -4.81
C GLY A 65 -7.15 0.01 -6.01
N CYS A 66 -8.28 0.19 -6.68
CA CYS A 66 -8.42 1.17 -7.76
C CYS A 66 -8.77 2.52 -7.17
N ARG A 67 -7.95 3.53 -7.41
CA ARG A 67 -8.22 4.91 -6.95
C ARG A 67 -7.52 5.94 -7.82
N SER A 68 -7.97 7.19 -7.73
CA SER A 68 -7.24 8.35 -8.19
C SER A 68 -7.11 9.36 -7.04
N PHE A 69 -6.03 10.15 -7.03
CA PHE A 69 -5.90 11.25 -6.09
C PHE A 69 -5.21 12.45 -6.72
N ALA A 70 -5.44 13.62 -6.15
CA ALA A 70 -4.80 14.86 -6.51
C ALA A 70 -4.60 15.74 -5.27
N ILE A 71 -3.65 16.67 -5.36
CA ILE A 71 -3.46 17.72 -4.36
C ILE A 71 -3.76 19.05 -5.04
N ASP A 72 -4.78 19.73 -4.55
CA ASP A 72 -5.19 21.04 -5.03
C ASP A 72 -4.82 22.11 -3.99
N PRO A 73 -4.10 23.19 -4.36
CA PRO A 73 -3.67 24.21 -3.41
C PRO A 73 -4.80 24.92 -2.65
N GLN A 74 -6.01 24.91 -3.20
CA GLN A 74 -7.18 25.58 -2.61
C GLN A 74 -8.14 24.60 -1.95
N LYS A 75 -8.29 23.38 -2.49
CA LYS A 75 -9.24 22.37 -2.04
C LYS A 75 -8.62 21.29 -1.16
N GLY A 76 -7.27 21.23 -1.08
CA GLY A 76 -6.54 20.22 -0.33
C GLY A 76 -6.43 18.89 -1.06
N PHE A 77 -6.47 17.81 -0.31
CA PHE A 77 -6.39 16.45 -0.85
C PHE A 77 -7.74 16.02 -1.45
N ILE A 78 -7.67 15.47 -2.66
CA ILE A 78 -8.82 15.00 -3.43
C ILE A 78 -8.64 13.50 -3.67
N LEU A 79 -9.63 12.68 -3.28
CA LEU A 79 -9.66 11.24 -3.52
C LEU A 79 -10.84 10.93 -4.44
N ASN A 80 -10.57 10.24 -5.55
CA ASN A 80 -11.58 9.87 -6.56
C ASN A 80 -12.46 11.05 -7.01
N GLY A 81 -11.82 12.21 -7.22
CA GLY A 81 -12.49 13.43 -7.67
C GLY A 81 -13.26 14.21 -6.60
N LYS A 82 -13.27 13.75 -5.34
CA LYS A 82 -13.96 14.41 -4.22
C LYS A 82 -12.97 14.96 -3.19
N PRO A 83 -13.20 16.15 -2.60
CA PRO A 83 -12.42 16.63 -1.47
C PRO A 83 -12.45 15.60 -0.33
N TYR A 84 -11.27 15.25 0.18
CA TYR A 84 -11.11 14.28 1.26
C TYR A 84 -10.19 14.86 2.34
N PRO A 85 -10.75 15.57 3.34
CA PRO A 85 -9.96 16.21 4.38
C PRO A 85 -9.16 15.21 5.19
N LEU A 86 -7.84 15.38 5.23
CA LEU A 86 -6.93 14.51 5.97
C LEU A 86 -6.88 14.93 7.45
N ARG A 87 -7.11 13.97 8.34
CA ARG A 87 -6.96 14.09 9.80
C ARG A 87 -6.13 12.91 10.27
N GLY A 88 -4.93 13.17 10.77
CA GLY A 88 -4.02 12.08 10.97
C GLY A 88 -3.08 12.19 12.14
N VAL A 89 -2.31 11.13 12.27
CA VAL A 89 -1.28 10.94 13.29
C VAL A 89 0.05 10.55 12.64
N SER A 90 1.15 10.75 13.37
CA SER A 90 2.42 10.10 13.06
C SER A 90 2.59 8.87 13.91
N ARG A 91 3.12 7.80 13.31
CA ARG A 91 3.38 6.54 14.01
C ARG A 91 4.84 6.15 13.89
N HIS A 92 5.43 5.73 15.00
CA HIS A 92 6.66 4.95 15.04
C HIS A 92 6.36 3.46 15.26
N GLN A 93 7.19 2.59 14.68
CA GLN A 93 7.06 1.14 14.81
C GLN A 93 7.90 0.64 15.98
N ASP A 94 7.53 1.03 17.20
CA ASP A 94 8.22 0.60 18.42
C ASP A 94 7.31 0.58 19.64
N ARG A 95 7.67 -0.26 20.63
CA ARG A 95 6.97 -0.35 21.93
C ARG A 95 7.95 -0.56 23.07
N PRO A 96 7.61 -0.08 24.28
CA PRO A 96 8.39 -0.36 25.48
C PRO A 96 8.61 -1.86 25.69
N GLY A 97 9.84 -2.25 25.97
CA GLY A 97 10.22 -3.63 26.27
C GLY A 97 10.52 -4.53 25.09
N ILE A 98 10.00 -4.22 23.90
CA ILE A 98 10.23 -5.02 22.68
C ILE A 98 10.86 -4.23 21.53
N GLY A 99 10.97 -2.90 21.67
CA GLY A 99 11.51 -2.07 20.58
C GLY A 99 10.73 -2.28 19.27
N ASN A 100 11.44 -2.49 18.18
CA ASN A 100 10.85 -2.69 16.83
C ASN A 100 10.41 -4.15 16.57
N ALA A 101 10.52 -5.06 17.54
CA ALA A 101 10.15 -6.46 17.36
C ALA A 101 8.62 -6.67 17.51
N LEU A 102 7.83 -5.86 16.81
CA LEU A 102 6.37 -5.94 16.79
C LEU A 102 5.90 -7.12 15.95
N THR A 103 4.86 -7.81 16.44
CA THR A 103 4.13 -8.83 15.68
C THR A 103 2.86 -8.24 15.05
N ALA A 104 2.13 -9.04 14.27
CA ALA A 104 0.86 -8.63 13.70
C ALA A 104 -0.15 -8.14 14.77
N LYS A 105 -0.06 -8.69 15.99
CA LYS A 105 -0.91 -8.29 17.13
C LYS A 105 -0.71 -6.82 17.48
N GLU A 106 0.54 -6.41 17.73
CA GLU A 106 0.84 -5.03 18.11
C GLU A 106 0.52 -4.04 16.98
N HIS A 107 0.73 -4.44 15.73
CA HIS A 107 0.33 -3.64 14.57
C HIS A 107 -1.19 -3.44 14.51
N THR A 108 -1.97 -4.48 14.77
CA THR A 108 -3.43 -4.40 14.80
C THR A 108 -3.92 -3.52 15.95
N GLU A 109 -3.36 -3.67 17.14
CA GLU A 109 -3.69 -2.84 18.30
C GLU A 109 -3.42 -1.35 18.04
N ASP A 110 -2.27 -1.00 17.41
CA ASP A 110 -1.97 0.37 17.02
C ASP A 110 -3.00 0.91 16.01
N MET A 111 -3.35 0.11 15.00
CA MET A 111 -4.33 0.48 14.01
C MET A 111 -5.72 0.70 14.62
N ASP A 112 -6.14 -0.16 15.53
CA ASP A 112 -7.43 -0.02 16.21
C ASP A 112 -7.50 1.26 17.03
N LEU A 113 -6.43 1.62 17.77
CA LEU A 113 -6.35 2.89 18.50
C LEU A 113 -6.39 4.11 17.55
N ILE A 114 -5.71 4.04 16.40
CA ILE A 114 -5.73 5.09 15.39
C ILE A 114 -7.14 5.25 14.79
N CYS A 115 -7.84 4.16 14.54
CA CYS A 115 -9.24 4.18 14.09
C CYS A 115 -10.17 4.76 15.15
N GLU A 116 -9.99 4.42 16.43
CA GLU A 116 -10.78 4.94 17.55
C GLU A 116 -10.65 6.47 17.68
N LEU A 117 -9.45 7.02 17.39
CA LEU A 117 -9.25 8.48 17.33
C LEU A 117 -10.01 9.17 16.18
N GLY A 118 -10.56 8.42 15.24
CA GLY A 118 -11.21 8.95 14.03
C GLY A 118 -10.22 9.49 13.01
N ALA A 119 -8.96 9.06 13.04
CA ALA A 119 -7.97 9.39 12.01
C ALA A 119 -8.29 8.69 10.68
N ASN A 120 -7.96 9.35 9.58
CA ASN A 120 -8.05 8.80 8.22
C ASN A 120 -6.74 8.88 7.44
N THR A 121 -5.67 9.34 8.07
CA THR A 121 -4.33 9.40 7.48
C THR A 121 -3.26 9.14 8.52
N ILE A 122 -2.15 8.54 8.08
CA ILE A 122 -1.01 8.19 8.93
C ILE A 122 0.29 8.55 8.22
N ARG A 123 1.15 9.28 8.91
CA ARG A 123 2.55 9.41 8.54
C ARG A 123 3.33 8.28 9.20
N LEU A 124 3.93 7.41 8.40
CA LEU A 124 4.78 6.31 8.87
C LEU A 124 6.20 6.84 9.04
N ALA A 125 6.44 7.41 10.20
CA ALA A 125 7.69 8.09 10.54
C ALA A 125 8.74 7.08 11.04
N HIS A 126 9.96 7.21 10.71
CA HIS A 126 10.69 7.95 9.66
C HIS A 126 11.44 6.93 8.80
N TYR A 127 10.84 5.78 8.53
CA TYR A 127 11.43 4.61 7.88
C TYR A 127 10.33 3.69 7.33
N GLN A 128 10.71 2.74 6.49
CA GLN A 128 9.78 1.72 6.00
C GLN A 128 9.24 0.89 7.17
N HIS A 129 7.91 0.84 7.30
CA HIS A 129 7.23 0.01 8.30
C HIS A 129 7.02 -1.42 7.79
N SER A 130 6.50 -2.30 8.67
CA SER A 130 6.15 -3.67 8.33
C SER A 130 5.09 -3.74 7.23
N GLN A 131 5.20 -4.72 6.33
CA GLN A 131 4.18 -4.99 5.30
C GLN A 131 2.80 -5.23 5.94
N THR A 132 2.74 -5.91 7.08
CA THR A 132 1.50 -6.08 7.86
C THR A 132 0.82 -4.75 8.17
N PHE A 133 1.58 -3.69 8.45
CA PHE A 133 0.98 -2.39 8.75
C PHE A 133 0.48 -1.66 7.50
N TYR A 134 1.17 -1.79 6.36
CA TYR A 134 0.67 -1.30 5.08
C TYR A 134 -0.62 -2.02 4.67
N ASP A 135 -0.67 -3.35 4.83
CA ASP A 135 -1.89 -4.13 4.60
C ASP A 135 -3.07 -3.65 5.44
N LEU A 136 -2.83 -3.37 6.73
CA LEU A 136 -3.84 -2.80 7.63
C LEU A 136 -4.28 -1.40 7.18
N CYS A 137 -3.37 -0.57 6.67
CA CYS A 137 -3.72 0.74 6.12
C CYS A 137 -4.65 0.61 4.90
N ASP A 138 -4.39 -0.34 4.02
CA ASP A 138 -5.25 -0.62 2.88
C ASP A 138 -6.65 -1.09 3.31
N GLU A 139 -6.70 -2.03 4.25
CA GLU A 139 -7.94 -2.63 4.76
C GLU A 139 -8.81 -1.64 5.54
N ARG A 140 -8.18 -0.75 6.30
CA ARG A 140 -8.87 0.26 7.12
C ARG A 140 -9.07 1.59 6.40
N GLY A 141 -8.57 1.71 5.17
CA GLY A 141 -8.74 2.90 4.34
C GLY A 141 -7.91 4.10 4.77
N MET A 142 -6.78 3.89 5.44
CA MET A 142 -5.89 4.98 5.88
C MET A 142 -5.10 5.54 4.70
N VAL A 143 -5.10 6.85 4.53
CA VAL A 143 -4.20 7.54 3.58
C VAL A 143 -2.81 7.61 4.20
N VAL A 144 -1.78 7.19 3.47
CA VAL A 144 -0.43 6.99 4.01
C VAL A 144 0.59 7.92 3.37
N TRP A 145 1.43 8.51 4.22
CA TRP A 145 2.72 9.10 3.90
C TRP A 145 3.81 8.12 4.35
N ALA A 146 4.51 7.49 3.39
CA ALA A 146 5.60 6.55 3.64
C ALA A 146 6.96 7.23 3.45
N GLU A 147 7.93 6.92 4.32
CA GLU A 147 9.24 7.58 4.36
C GLU A 147 10.40 6.58 4.30
N ILE A 148 11.54 7.07 3.80
CA ILE A 148 12.84 6.44 3.97
C ILE A 148 13.54 7.00 5.22
N PRO A 149 14.49 6.27 5.84
CA PRO A 149 15.16 6.72 7.06
C PRO A 149 16.26 7.78 6.78
N TYR A 150 15.86 8.93 6.24
CA TYR A 150 16.74 10.05 5.96
C TYR A 150 16.25 11.28 6.72
N ILE A 151 16.67 11.41 7.98
CA ILE A 151 16.12 12.40 8.92
C ILE A 151 17.21 13.24 9.60
N SER A 152 16.85 14.46 9.91
CA SER A 152 17.55 15.43 10.80
C SER A 152 18.92 15.90 10.35
N ARG A 153 19.69 15.13 9.60
CA ARG A 153 21.04 15.51 9.19
C ARG A 153 21.36 15.01 7.78
N HIS A 154 21.84 15.93 6.94
CA HIS A 154 22.41 15.56 5.65
C HIS A 154 23.65 14.67 5.83
N MET A 155 23.70 13.56 5.11
CA MET A 155 24.85 12.64 5.09
C MET A 155 25.70 12.87 3.83
N PRO A 156 26.87 13.50 3.95
CA PRO A 156 27.80 13.60 2.83
C PRO A 156 28.11 12.20 2.26
N GLY A 157 27.97 12.02 0.95
CA GLY A 157 28.16 10.72 0.30
C GLY A 157 26.97 9.76 0.38
N GLY A 158 25.90 10.09 1.10
CA GLY A 158 24.70 9.24 1.25
C GLY A 158 23.75 9.21 0.05
N LYS A 159 23.96 10.06 -0.97
CA LYS A 159 23.02 10.24 -2.09
C LYS A 159 22.62 8.94 -2.80
N ALA A 160 23.60 8.11 -3.15
CA ALA A 160 23.33 6.84 -3.87
C ALA A 160 22.47 5.89 -3.02
N ASN A 161 22.81 5.76 -1.72
CA ASN A 161 22.04 4.94 -0.79
C ASN A 161 20.60 5.47 -0.59
N THR A 162 20.43 6.78 -0.48
CA THR A 162 19.11 7.42 -0.34
C THR A 162 18.23 7.13 -1.57
N ILE A 163 18.81 7.23 -2.78
CA ILE A 163 18.10 6.91 -4.03
C ILE A 163 17.72 5.43 -4.05
N SER A 164 18.64 4.54 -3.68
CA SER A 164 18.38 3.09 -3.62
C SER A 164 17.23 2.76 -2.68
N GLN A 165 17.27 3.27 -1.45
CA GLN A 165 16.21 3.07 -0.45
C GLN A 165 14.85 3.58 -0.91
N MET A 166 14.79 4.76 -1.55
CA MET A 166 13.53 5.27 -2.08
C MET A 166 13.02 4.41 -3.24
N THR A 167 13.89 3.97 -4.13
CA THR A 167 13.53 3.05 -5.22
C THR A 167 12.97 1.75 -4.67
N GLU A 168 13.63 1.15 -3.69
CA GLU A 168 13.18 -0.08 -3.04
C GLU A 168 11.83 0.11 -2.32
N LEU A 169 11.66 1.20 -1.56
CA LEU A 169 10.41 1.52 -0.89
C LEU A 169 9.25 1.60 -1.89
N ILE A 170 9.43 2.31 -3.01
CA ILE A 170 8.40 2.45 -4.05
C ILE A 170 8.13 1.10 -4.72
N CYS A 171 9.16 0.38 -5.16
CA CYS A 171 9.00 -0.90 -5.85
C CYS A 171 8.29 -1.95 -4.99
N GLN A 172 8.61 -2.01 -3.71
CA GLN A 172 8.01 -2.97 -2.78
C GLN A 172 6.57 -2.64 -2.42
N ASN A 173 6.19 -1.35 -2.44
CA ASN A 173 4.92 -0.90 -1.88
C ASN A 173 3.99 -0.22 -2.91
N SER A 174 4.31 -0.26 -4.20
CA SER A 174 3.53 0.42 -5.25
C SER A 174 2.09 -0.09 -5.40
N ASN A 175 1.80 -1.30 -4.93
CA ASN A 175 0.46 -1.91 -4.99
C ASN A 175 -0.48 -1.45 -3.87
N HIS A 176 0.05 -0.83 -2.80
CA HIS A 176 -0.78 -0.35 -1.70
C HIS A 176 -1.57 0.90 -2.10
N PRO A 177 -2.92 0.83 -2.20
CA PRO A 177 -3.74 1.99 -2.56
C PRO A 177 -3.71 3.08 -1.48
N SER A 178 -3.39 2.74 -0.25
CA SER A 178 -3.27 3.68 0.86
C SER A 178 -2.15 4.71 0.67
N ILE A 179 -1.04 4.33 0.03
CA ILE A 179 0.13 5.21 -0.09
C ILE A 179 -0.10 6.26 -1.18
N VAL A 180 -0.04 7.54 -0.79
CA VAL A 180 -0.21 8.69 -1.68
C VAL A 180 1.00 9.63 -1.68
N VAL A 181 1.90 9.50 -0.72
CA VAL A 181 3.12 10.31 -0.61
C VAL A 181 4.32 9.42 -0.31
N TRP A 182 5.39 9.64 -1.05
CA TRP A 182 6.72 9.08 -0.82
C TRP A 182 7.61 10.18 -0.26
N GLY A 183 7.87 10.12 1.05
CA GLY A 183 8.60 11.14 1.79
C GLY A 183 10.10 10.88 1.81
N LEU A 184 10.89 11.93 1.60
CA LEU A 184 12.35 11.87 1.70
C LEU A 184 12.83 12.13 3.14
N SER A 185 11.99 12.74 3.97
CA SER A 185 12.27 13.05 5.37
C SER A 185 10.98 13.39 6.10
#